data_826728eb42e8d6bb6aeef19daa067e99
#
_entry.id   826728eb42e8d6bb6aeef19daa067e99
#
_cell.length_a   1.000
_cell.length_b   1.000
_cell.length_c   1.000
_cell.angle_alpha   90.00
_cell.angle_beta   90.00
_cell.angle_gamma   90.00
#
_symmetry.space_group_name_H-M   'P 1'
#
loop_
_entity.id
_entity.type
_entity.pdbx_description
1 polymer ?
#
loop_
_entity_poly.entity_id
_entity_poly.type
_entity_poly.pdbx_seq_one_letter_code
_entity_poly.pdbx_strand_id
1 'polypeptide(L)'
;MIKKKKENDMAGKVPVLITTDNTKRGVFMGFIDPKDADKETLEAEEVRMAVYWSADVRGVVGLAAKGPTKGCKISAAAKKAVLKGVTATLEISDEALAAWRKEPWA
;
A
#
# COMPACT_ATOMS: atom_id res chain seq x y z
N MET A 1 15.88 5.17 21.99
CA MET A 1 16.62 5.70 20.92
C MET A 1 16.67 4.81 19.74
N ILE A 2 17.01 3.60 19.94
CA ILE A 2 17.04 2.67 18.85
C ILE A 2 15.70 2.54 18.18
N LYS A 3 14.68 2.51 18.99
CA LYS A 3 13.36 2.44 18.48
C LYS A 3 13.04 3.61 17.61
N LYS A 4 13.47 4.77 18.00
CA LYS A 4 13.27 5.94 17.25
C LYS A 4 13.96 5.88 15.94
N LYS A 5 15.13 5.36 15.92
CA LYS A 5 15.87 5.24 14.73
C LYS A 5 15.15 4.39 13.73
N LYS A 6 14.57 3.30 14.20
CA LYS A 6 13.83 2.47 13.37
C LYS A 6 12.63 3.17 12.84
N GLU A 7 12.03 3.95 13.67
CA GLU A 7 10.89 4.70 13.26
C GLU A 7 11.29 5.74 12.25
N ASN A 8 12.50 6.23 12.34
CA ASN A 8 12.97 7.24 11.43
C ASN A 8 13.02 6.78 10.00
N ASP A 9 13.16 5.50 9.77
CA ASP A 9 13.13 4.98 8.42
C ASP A 9 11.82 5.29 7.76
N MET A 10 10.76 5.32 8.56
CA MET A 10 9.44 5.62 8.04
C MET A 10 8.93 6.95 8.55
N ALA A 11 9.78 7.69 9.24
CA ALA A 11 9.36 8.94 9.85
C ALA A 11 8.84 9.89 8.81
N GLY A 12 7.71 10.46 9.04
CA GLY A 12 7.11 11.38 8.11
C GLY A 12 6.43 10.72 6.95
N LYS A 13 6.48 9.39 6.86
CA LYS A 13 5.82 8.68 5.78
C LYS A 13 4.53 8.07 6.28
N VAL A 14 3.57 8.00 5.39
CA VAL A 14 2.26 7.45 5.74
C VAL A 14 1.90 6.32 4.81
N PRO A 15 1.19 5.32 5.31
CA PRO A 15 0.77 4.22 4.47
C PRO A 15 -0.46 4.60 3.66
N VAL A 16 -0.43 4.31 2.38
CA VAL A 16 -1.55 4.60 1.50
C VAL A 16 -1.77 3.45 0.54
N LEU A 17 -2.99 3.37 0.04
CA LEU A 17 -3.29 2.47 -1.05
C LEU A 17 -3.13 3.27 -2.33
N ILE A 18 -2.47 2.72 -3.32
CA ILE A 18 -2.11 3.42 -4.54
C ILE A 18 -2.64 2.64 -5.72
N THR A 19 -3.35 3.32 -6.62
CA THR A 19 -3.80 2.68 -7.85
C THR A 19 -3.10 3.31 -9.02
N THR A 20 -2.83 2.49 -10.03
CA THR A 20 -2.21 2.97 -11.26
C THR A 20 -3.06 2.50 -12.43
N ASP A 21 -2.96 3.21 -13.55
CA ASP A 21 -3.79 2.87 -14.69
C ASP A 21 -3.03 2.66 -15.99
N ASN A 22 -1.77 2.47 -15.93
CA ASN A 22 -1.01 2.22 -17.13
C ASN A 22 -1.48 0.95 -17.80
N THR A 23 -0.75 0.48 -18.79
CA THR A 23 -1.13 -0.74 -19.48
C THR A 23 -1.38 -1.86 -18.49
N LYS A 24 -0.76 -1.76 -17.32
CA LYS A 24 -0.99 -2.75 -16.29
C LYS A 24 -1.54 -2.07 -15.08
N ARG A 25 -2.82 -2.17 -14.89
CA ARG A 25 -3.45 -1.60 -13.72
C ARG A 25 -2.88 -2.26 -12.49
N GLY A 26 -2.55 -1.46 -11.52
CA GLY A 26 -2.00 -1.98 -10.29
C GLY A 26 -2.69 -1.41 -9.07
N VAL A 27 -2.72 -2.20 -8.02
CA VAL A 27 -3.19 -1.77 -6.72
C VAL A 27 -2.11 -2.15 -5.73
N PHE A 28 -1.60 -1.15 -5.05
CA PHE A 28 -0.45 -1.32 -4.18
C PHE A 28 -0.71 -0.67 -2.83
N MET A 29 0.03 -1.12 -1.83
CA MET A 29 0.06 -0.42 -0.55
C MET A 29 1.51 -0.09 -0.27
N GLY A 30 1.78 1.12 0.13
CA GLY A 30 3.15 1.51 0.46
C GLY A 30 3.16 2.77 1.29
N PHE A 31 4.34 3.09 1.80
CA PHE A 31 4.53 4.28 2.62
C PHE A 31 5.12 5.38 1.76
N ILE A 32 4.48 6.54 1.76
CA ILE A 32 4.93 7.67 0.96
C ILE A 32 5.05 8.91 1.82
N ASP A 33 5.75 9.90 1.30
CA ASP A 33 5.79 11.21 1.93
C ASP A 33 4.42 11.84 1.68
N PRO A 34 3.72 12.28 2.70
CA PRO A 34 2.36 12.82 2.51
C PRO A 34 2.29 13.99 1.56
N LYS A 35 3.35 14.74 1.42
CA LYS A 35 3.32 15.86 0.51
C LYS A 35 3.29 15.43 -0.95
N ASP A 36 3.58 14.15 -1.21
CA ASP A 36 3.60 13.64 -2.57
C ASP A 36 2.30 12.94 -2.95
N ALA A 37 1.31 12.98 -2.09
CA ALA A 37 0.10 12.18 -2.27
C ALA A 37 -0.67 12.50 -3.55
N ASP A 38 -0.50 13.69 -4.09
CA ASP A 38 -1.23 14.07 -5.31
C ASP A 38 -0.40 13.94 -6.58
N LYS A 39 0.76 13.33 -6.49
CA LYS A 39 1.62 13.21 -7.67
C LYS A 39 1.30 11.97 -8.47
N GLU A 40 1.57 12.04 -9.75
CA GLU A 40 1.34 10.91 -10.64
C GLU A 40 2.46 9.89 -10.59
N THR A 41 3.59 10.28 -10.03
CA THR A 41 4.71 9.37 -9.84
C THR A 41 5.05 9.40 -8.37
N LEU A 42 5.02 8.24 -7.74
CA LEU A 42 5.25 8.15 -6.31
C LEU A 42 6.41 7.22 -5.99
N GLU A 43 7.26 7.67 -5.08
CA GLU A 43 8.30 6.84 -4.53
C GLU A 43 7.74 6.29 -3.23
N ALA A 44 7.68 5.00 -3.10
CA ALA A 44 7.07 4.37 -1.93
C ALA A 44 7.98 3.32 -1.36
N GLU A 45 7.82 3.05 -0.06
CA GLU A 45 8.61 2.05 0.65
C GLU A 45 7.71 0.98 1.21
N GLU A 46 8.28 -0.17 1.44
CA GLU A 46 7.54 -1.34 1.95
C GLU A 46 6.33 -1.59 1.05
N VAL A 47 6.56 -1.65 -0.24
CA VAL A 47 5.47 -1.72 -1.23
C VAL A 47 5.01 -3.15 -1.42
N ARG A 48 3.72 -3.36 -1.30
CA ARG A 48 3.10 -4.65 -1.56
C ARG A 48 2.03 -4.47 -2.62
N MET A 49 1.87 -5.47 -3.46
CA MET A 49 0.87 -5.41 -4.52
C MET A 49 -0.27 -6.35 -4.19
N ALA A 50 -1.49 -5.90 -4.41
CA ALA A 50 -2.64 -6.78 -4.34
C ALA A 50 -2.73 -7.45 -5.69
N VAL A 51 -2.23 -8.68 -5.76
CA VAL A 51 -2.22 -9.45 -6.99
C VAL A 51 -3.62 -9.92 -7.32
N TYR A 52 -4.39 -10.22 -6.30
CA TYR A 52 -5.76 -10.65 -6.47
C TYR A 52 -6.52 -10.31 -5.19
N TRP A 53 -7.75 -9.88 -5.32
CA TRP A 53 -8.58 -9.71 -4.14
C TRP A 53 -9.97 -10.23 -4.45
N SER A 54 -10.56 -10.84 -3.44
CA SER A 54 -11.87 -11.44 -3.56
C SER A 54 -12.96 -10.40 -3.36
N ALA A 55 -14.15 -10.74 -3.77
CA ALA A 55 -15.27 -9.79 -3.71
C ALA A 55 -15.60 -9.32 -2.30
N ASP A 56 -15.25 -10.10 -1.31
CA ASP A 56 -15.60 -9.75 0.06
C ASP A 56 -14.84 -8.52 0.59
N VAL A 57 -13.77 -8.08 -0.09
CA VAL A 57 -13.08 -6.88 0.34
C VAL A 57 -13.79 -5.63 -0.14
N ARG A 58 -14.73 -5.78 -1.06
CA ARG A 58 -15.52 -4.68 -1.58
C ARG A 58 -14.68 -3.63 -2.32
N GLY A 59 -13.76 -4.14 -3.13
CA GLY A 59 -13.01 -3.29 -4.04
C GLY A 59 -11.88 -2.54 -3.39
N VAL A 60 -11.38 -1.55 -4.11
CA VAL A 60 -10.21 -0.80 -3.70
C VAL A 60 -10.43 -0.04 -2.40
N VAL A 61 -11.61 0.55 -2.27
CA VAL A 61 -11.92 1.30 -1.05
C VAL A 61 -11.93 0.37 0.15
N GLY A 62 -12.43 -0.84 -0.03
CA GLY A 62 -12.44 -1.82 1.04
C GLY A 62 -11.03 -2.23 1.44
N LEU A 63 -10.14 -2.34 0.45
CA LEU A 63 -8.76 -2.67 0.74
C LEU A 63 -8.10 -1.57 1.58
N ALA A 64 -8.52 -0.33 1.40
CA ALA A 64 -7.97 0.77 2.18
C ALA A 64 -8.61 0.85 3.57
N ALA A 65 -9.88 0.53 3.67
CA ALA A 65 -10.60 0.65 4.93
C ALA A 65 -10.39 -0.52 5.87
N LYS A 66 -10.39 -1.73 5.32
CA LYS A 66 -10.30 -2.94 6.12
C LYS A 66 -9.09 -3.81 5.80
N GLY A 67 -8.54 -3.64 4.61
CA GLY A 67 -7.40 -4.43 4.19
C GLY A 67 -7.79 -5.74 3.53
N PRO A 68 -6.81 -6.51 3.11
CA PRO A 68 -7.08 -7.77 2.42
C PRO A 68 -7.56 -8.85 3.38
N THR A 69 -8.28 -9.81 2.82
CA THR A 69 -8.80 -10.94 3.58
C THR A 69 -8.10 -12.21 3.11
N LYS A 70 -8.48 -13.32 3.69
CA LYS A 70 -7.90 -14.60 3.33
C LYS A 70 -7.98 -14.95 1.86
N GLY A 71 -8.98 -14.47 1.18
CA GLY A 71 -9.15 -14.76 -0.23
C GLY A 71 -8.26 -13.95 -1.14
N CYS A 72 -7.47 -13.05 -0.59
CA CYS A 72 -6.64 -12.17 -1.39
C CYS A 72 -5.24 -12.73 -1.54
N LYS A 73 -4.55 -12.26 -2.58
CA LYS A 73 -3.15 -12.62 -2.78
C LYS A 73 -2.33 -11.35 -2.77
N ILE A 74 -1.45 -11.24 -1.80
CA ILE A 74 -0.64 -10.04 -1.59
C ILE A 74 0.81 -10.41 -1.78
N SER A 75 1.52 -9.63 -2.55
CA SER A 75 2.93 -9.92 -2.81
C SER A 75 3.78 -9.64 -1.57
N ALA A 76 4.98 -10.15 -1.60
CA ALA A 76 5.96 -9.80 -0.59
C ALA A 76 6.28 -8.31 -0.74
N ALA A 77 6.80 -7.72 0.31
CA ALA A 77 7.09 -6.30 0.29
C ALA A 77 8.37 -6.02 -0.46
N ALA A 78 8.34 -5.03 -1.33
CA ALA A 78 9.54 -4.51 -1.94
C ALA A 78 10.03 -3.37 -1.06
N LYS A 79 11.32 -3.27 -0.88
CA LYS A 79 11.87 -2.25 -0.03
C LYS A 79 11.49 -0.85 -0.52
N LYS A 80 11.55 -0.65 -1.80
CA LYS A 80 11.26 0.63 -2.39
C LYS A 80 10.81 0.45 -3.82
N ALA A 81 9.90 1.28 -4.26
CA ALA A 81 9.44 1.22 -5.64
C ALA A 81 9.03 2.61 -6.10
N VAL A 82 9.18 2.85 -7.38
CA VAL A 82 8.70 4.08 -8.00
C VAL A 82 7.50 3.68 -8.83
N LEU A 83 6.34 4.21 -8.48
CA LEU A 83 5.09 3.87 -9.14
C LEU A 83 4.68 5.02 -10.03
N LYS A 84 4.44 4.72 -11.29
CA LYS A 84 4.07 5.74 -12.27
C LYS A 84 2.64 5.54 -12.72
N GLY A 85 2.04 6.60 -13.21
CA GLY A 85 0.66 6.53 -13.68
C GLY A 85 -0.32 6.40 -12.53
N VAL A 86 0.00 7.02 -11.41
CA VAL A 86 -0.85 6.94 -10.23
C VAL A 86 -2.15 7.66 -10.49
N THR A 87 -3.25 6.98 -10.26
CA THR A 87 -4.58 7.56 -10.45
C THR A 87 -5.25 7.93 -9.14
N ALA A 88 -4.88 7.28 -8.07
CA ALA A 88 -5.47 7.59 -6.76
C ALA A 88 -4.57 7.13 -5.65
N THR A 89 -4.62 7.85 -4.54
CA THR A 89 -4.00 7.40 -3.30
C THR A 89 -5.08 7.51 -2.23
N LEU A 90 -5.23 6.45 -1.45
CA LEU A 90 -6.22 6.42 -0.39
C LEU A 90 -5.52 6.17 0.92
N GLU A 91 -5.90 6.94 1.92
CA GLU A 91 -5.39 6.69 3.27
C GLU A 91 -5.89 5.34 3.71
N ILE A 92 -5.07 4.58 4.40
CA ILE A 92 -5.53 3.30 4.91
C ILE A 92 -5.62 3.37 6.42
N SER A 93 -6.53 2.62 6.98
CA SER A 93 -6.73 2.58 8.42
C SER A 93 -5.64 1.74 9.06
N ASP A 94 -5.54 1.86 10.39
CA ASP A 94 -4.59 1.03 11.12
C ASP A 94 -4.95 -0.45 10.98
N GLU A 95 -6.23 -0.73 10.96
CA GLU A 95 -6.71 -2.08 10.77
C GLU A 95 -6.28 -2.61 9.42
N ALA A 96 -6.42 -1.81 8.40
CA ALA A 96 -6.04 -2.23 7.06
C ALA A 96 -4.54 -2.44 6.95
N LEU A 97 -3.76 -1.55 7.55
CA LEU A 97 -2.32 -1.69 7.52
C LEU A 97 -1.90 -3.02 8.15
N ALA A 98 -2.48 -3.35 9.27
CA ALA A 98 -2.16 -4.61 9.94
C ALA A 98 -2.50 -5.80 9.05
N ALA A 99 -3.63 -5.72 8.36
CA ALA A 99 -4.04 -6.81 7.48
C ALA A 99 -3.09 -6.95 6.29
N TRP A 100 -2.66 -5.83 5.71
CA TRP A 100 -1.74 -5.88 4.60
C TRP A 100 -0.40 -6.50 5.00
N ARG A 101 0.03 -6.22 6.21
CA ARG A 101 1.30 -6.74 6.68
C ARG A 101 1.23 -8.18 7.14
N LYS A 102 0.07 -8.56 7.62
CA LYS A 102 -0.12 -9.88 8.16
C LYS A 102 -0.35 -10.94 7.11
N GLU A 103 -1.10 -10.62 6.09
CA GLU A 103 -1.49 -11.61 5.12
C GLU A 103 -0.28 -12.08 4.37
N PRO A 104 0.15 -13.28 4.57
CA PRO A 104 1.29 -13.74 3.84
C PRO A 104 0.86 -14.00 2.44
N TRP A 105 1.73 -13.76 1.56
CA TRP A 105 1.53 -14.07 0.21
C TRP A 105 1.50 -15.58 0.04
N ALA A 106 0.59 -16.04 -0.67
CA ALA A 106 0.50 -17.50 -0.84
C ALA A 106 0.99 -17.96 -2.20
#